data_54c1d636b49918a58e176d1392d97d62
#
_entry.id   54c1d636b49918a58e176d1392d97d62
#
_cell.length_a   1.000
_cell.length_b   1.000
_cell.length_c   1.000
_cell.angle_alpha   90.00
_cell.angle_beta   90.00
_cell.angle_gamma   90.00
#
_symmetry.space_group_name_H-M   'P 1'
#
loop_
_entity.id
_entity.type
_entity.pdbx_description
1 polymer ?
#
loop_
_entity_poly.entity_id
_entity_poly.type
_entity_poly.pdbx_seq_one_letter_code
_entity_poly.pdbx_strand_id
1 'polypeptide(L)'
;MTTKSVTDENFETEVLKADKPTLVDFWAEWCGPCKQIGPILEEISNEMGNEVDIAKHNIDDHPNQPTKYGVRGIPTMLLFKGGELKATKVGATTKSNIVSWIKENI
;
A
#
# COMPACT_ATOMS: atom_id res chain seq x y z
N MET A 1 6.45 -10.56 -10.34
CA MET A 1 6.51 -10.15 -8.93
C MET A 1 5.10 -10.01 -8.41
N THR A 2 4.90 -10.14 -7.13
CA THR A 2 3.57 -10.11 -6.53
C THR A 2 3.58 -9.16 -5.32
N THR A 3 2.39 -8.86 -4.80
CA THR A 3 2.26 -8.09 -3.58
C THR A 3 2.78 -8.92 -2.40
N LYS A 4 3.26 -8.22 -1.36
CA LYS A 4 3.70 -8.89 -0.13
C LYS A 4 2.81 -8.46 1.03
N SER A 5 2.68 -9.33 2.04
CA SER A 5 1.95 -9.01 3.25
C SER A 5 2.90 -8.42 4.28
N VAL A 6 2.51 -7.32 4.90
CA VAL A 6 3.27 -6.71 5.98
C VAL A 6 2.43 -6.64 7.25
N THR A 7 3.11 -6.71 8.38
CA THR A 7 2.50 -6.74 9.71
C THR A 7 2.99 -5.53 10.51
N ASP A 8 2.39 -5.33 11.70
CA ASP A 8 2.87 -4.30 12.62
C ASP A 8 4.33 -4.57 13.01
N GLU A 9 4.70 -5.85 13.15
CA GLU A 9 6.03 -6.25 13.61
C GLU A 9 7.12 -6.07 12.54
N ASN A 10 6.78 -6.29 11.26
CA ASN A 10 7.78 -6.19 10.18
C ASN A 10 7.68 -4.91 9.34
N PHE A 11 6.80 -3.99 9.72
CA PHE A 11 6.58 -2.76 8.97
C PHE A 11 7.86 -1.94 8.81
N GLU A 12 8.61 -1.78 9.86
CA GLU A 12 9.86 -1.01 9.80
C GLU A 12 10.84 -1.63 8.80
N THR A 13 11.05 -2.93 8.88
CA THR A 13 12.00 -3.63 8.02
C THR A 13 11.55 -3.66 6.56
N GLU A 14 10.27 -3.99 6.34
CA GLU A 14 9.75 -4.25 5.01
C GLU A 14 9.31 -2.98 4.26
N VAL A 15 8.98 -1.91 4.99
CA VAL A 15 8.49 -0.68 4.40
C VAL A 15 9.45 0.49 4.61
N LEU A 16 9.77 0.79 5.87
CA LEU A 16 10.55 1.99 6.18
C LEU A 16 12.03 1.84 5.79
N LYS A 17 12.56 0.63 5.83
CA LYS A 17 13.96 0.35 5.44
C LYS A 17 14.08 -0.26 4.05
N ALA A 18 13.01 -0.29 3.28
CA ALA A 18 13.04 -0.84 1.93
C ALA A 18 13.90 0.02 1.00
N ASP A 19 14.61 -0.63 0.09
CA ASP A 19 15.46 0.05 -0.89
C ASP A 19 14.64 0.78 -1.94
N LYS A 20 13.48 0.24 -2.29
CA LYS A 20 12.57 0.82 -3.29
C LYS A 20 11.43 1.54 -2.62
N PRO A 21 10.79 2.51 -3.32
CA PRO A 21 9.53 3.05 -2.85
C PRO A 21 8.54 1.91 -2.59
N THR A 22 7.75 2.04 -1.54
CA THR A 22 6.77 1.01 -1.15
C THR A 22 5.39 1.62 -0.98
N LEU A 23 4.43 1.06 -1.71
CA LEU A 23 3.02 1.38 -1.54
C LEU A 23 2.45 0.40 -0.52
N VAL A 24 1.82 0.91 0.53
CA VAL A 24 1.14 0.08 1.53
C VAL A 24 -0.37 0.27 1.38
N ASP A 25 -1.06 -0.83 1.11
CA ASP A 25 -2.51 -0.88 1.00
C ASP A 25 -3.09 -1.38 2.32
N PHE A 26 -3.75 -0.48 3.06
CA PHE A 26 -4.47 -0.84 4.29
C PHE A 26 -5.86 -1.32 3.90
N TRP A 27 -6.20 -2.55 4.29
CA TRP A 27 -7.40 -3.24 3.85
C TRP A 27 -7.99 -4.12 4.94
N ALA A 28 -9.21 -4.63 4.72
CA ALA A 28 -9.85 -5.63 5.57
C ALA A 28 -10.72 -6.57 4.73
N GLU A 29 -10.95 -7.77 5.23
CA GLU A 29 -11.76 -8.78 4.54
C GLU A 29 -13.20 -8.31 4.25
N TRP A 30 -13.78 -7.54 5.17
CA TRP A 30 -15.15 -7.06 5.04
C TRP A 30 -15.31 -5.86 4.10
N CYS A 31 -14.22 -5.33 3.60
CA CYS A 31 -14.21 -4.11 2.81
C CYS A 31 -14.38 -4.41 1.32
N GLY A 32 -15.57 -4.12 0.77
CA GLY A 32 -15.86 -4.33 -0.65
C GLY A 32 -14.93 -3.56 -1.59
N PRO A 33 -14.76 -2.24 -1.41
CA PRO A 33 -13.84 -1.46 -2.25
C PRO A 33 -12.39 -1.94 -2.19
N CYS A 34 -11.94 -2.46 -1.03
CA CYS A 34 -10.62 -3.06 -0.92
C CYS A 34 -10.44 -4.24 -1.86
N LYS A 35 -11.50 -5.05 -2.00
CA LYS A 35 -11.49 -6.22 -2.88
C LYS A 35 -11.49 -5.84 -4.35
N GLN A 36 -11.98 -4.66 -4.69
CA GLN A 36 -11.95 -4.15 -6.06
C GLN A 36 -10.53 -3.79 -6.49
N ILE A 37 -9.74 -3.19 -5.61
CA ILE A 37 -8.39 -2.77 -5.96
C ILE A 37 -7.34 -3.86 -5.76
N GLY A 38 -7.64 -4.91 -5.00
CA GLY A 38 -6.71 -6.00 -4.76
C GLY A 38 -6.09 -6.56 -6.04
N PRO A 39 -6.92 -7.04 -7.01
CA PRO A 39 -6.41 -7.53 -8.28
C PRO A 39 -5.65 -6.48 -9.09
N ILE A 40 -6.08 -5.22 -9.02
CA ILE A 40 -5.40 -4.11 -9.69
C ILE A 40 -3.99 -3.92 -9.12
N LEU A 41 -3.85 -3.96 -7.81
CA LEU A 41 -2.54 -3.84 -7.16
C LEU A 41 -1.63 -5.01 -7.50
N GLU A 42 -2.18 -6.20 -7.65
CA GLU A 42 -1.43 -7.38 -8.08
C GLU A 42 -0.88 -7.17 -9.50
N GLU A 43 -1.69 -6.65 -10.41
CA GLU A 43 -1.26 -6.34 -11.77
C GLU A 43 -0.15 -5.28 -11.77
N ILE A 44 -0.31 -4.23 -10.99
CA ILE A 44 0.69 -3.16 -10.87
C ILE A 44 2.00 -3.73 -10.32
N SER A 45 1.92 -4.60 -9.33
CA SER A 45 3.08 -5.27 -8.75
C SER A 45 3.85 -6.06 -9.81
N ASN A 46 3.14 -6.74 -10.69
CA ASN A 46 3.75 -7.50 -11.79
C ASN A 46 4.39 -6.57 -12.83
N GLU A 47 3.75 -5.45 -13.12
CA GLU A 47 4.20 -4.54 -14.18
C GLU A 47 5.28 -3.56 -13.72
N MET A 48 5.22 -3.12 -12.46
CA MET A 48 6.10 -2.07 -11.92
C MET A 48 7.02 -2.56 -10.80
N GLY A 49 7.17 -3.86 -10.64
CA GLY A 49 7.92 -4.44 -9.52
C GLY A 49 9.37 -4.01 -9.44
N ASN A 50 9.97 -3.51 -10.53
CA ASN A 50 11.33 -2.98 -10.52
C ASN A 50 11.39 -1.55 -9.95
N GLU A 51 10.27 -0.84 -9.92
CA GLU A 51 10.21 0.56 -9.53
C GLU A 51 9.58 0.77 -8.15
N VAL A 52 8.63 -0.09 -7.77
CA VAL A 52 7.87 0.06 -6.52
C VAL A 52 7.49 -1.30 -5.97
N ASP A 53 7.58 -1.45 -4.66
CA ASP A 53 7.05 -2.63 -3.97
C ASP A 53 5.61 -2.33 -3.55
N ILE A 54 4.73 -3.33 -3.67
CA ILE A 54 3.34 -3.23 -3.23
C ILE A 54 3.17 -4.15 -2.02
N ALA A 55 2.80 -3.56 -0.89
CA ALA A 55 2.58 -4.28 0.36
C ALA A 55 1.13 -4.17 0.79
N LYS A 56 0.60 -5.23 1.38
CA LYS A 56 -0.77 -5.26 1.90
C LYS A 56 -0.73 -5.41 3.42
N HIS A 57 -1.51 -4.59 4.11
CA HIS A 57 -1.54 -4.54 5.57
C HIS A 57 -2.99 -4.66 6.06
N ASN A 58 -3.33 -5.79 6.66
CA ASN A 58 -4.68 -6.04 7.18
C ASN A 58 -4.86 -5.27 8.49
N ILE A 59 -5.81 -4.35 8.54
CA ILE A 59 -6.01 -3.47 9.70
C ILE A 59 -6.63 -4.18 10.91
N ASP A 60 -7.33 -5.29 10.68
CA ASP A 60 -7.95 -6.02 11.78
C ASP A 60 -6.91 -6.85 12.53
N ASP A 61 -6.00 -7.47 11.78
CA ASP A 61 -4.93 -8.29 12.37
C ASP A 61 -3.80 -7.42 12.94
N HIS A 62 -3.58 -6.25 12.34
CA HIS A 62 -2.45 -5.38 12.65
C HIS A 62 -2.91 -3.91 12.76
N PRO A 63 -3.49 -3.51 13.90
CA PRO A 63 -4.08 -2.19 14.05
C PRO A 63 -3.11 -1.05 14.39
N ASN A 64 -1.87 -1.36 14.76
CA ASN A 64 -0.95 -0.34 15.27
C ASN A 64 -0.49 0.66 14.21
N GLN A 65 -0.05 0.17 13.05
CA GLN A 65 0.45 1.06 12.00
C GLN A 65 -0.65 1.93 11.38
N PRO A 66 -1.85 1.40 11.05
CA PRO A 66 -2.90 2.28 10.56
C PRO A 66 -3.29 3.36 11.57
N THR A 67 -3.30 3.04 12.86
CA THR A 67 -3.55 4.03 13.91
C THR A 67 -2.47 5.10 13.94
N LYS A 68 -1.21 4.69 13.86
CA LYS A 68 -0.07 5.61 13.85
C LYS A 68 -0.14 6.61 12.70
N TYR A 69 -0.55 6.17 11.52
CA TYR A 69 -0.63 7.03 10.34
C TYR A 69 -1.99 7.69 10.16
N GLY A 70 -2.89 7.57 11.12
CA GLY A 70 -4.18 8.24 11.08
C GLY A 70 -5.13 7.72 10.03
N VAL A 71 -5.02 6.45 9.68
CA VAL A 71 -5.91 5.81 8.69
C VAL A 71 -7.29 5.63 9.31
N ARG A 72 -8.31 6.27 8.72
CA ARG A 72 -9.69 6.23 9.22
C ARG A 72 -10.64 5.48 8.32
N GLY A 73 -10.34 5.45 7.03
CA GLY A 73 -11.17 4.74 6.05
C GLY A 73 -10.31 3.81 5.23
N ILE A 74 -10.92 2.79 4.66
CA ILE A 74 -10.21 1.83 3.81
C ILE A 74 -10.97 1.64 2.49
N PRO A 75 -10.27 1.35 1.38
CA PRO A 75 -8.81 1.23 1.33
C PRO A 75 -8.13 2.58 1.48
N THR A 76 -6.97 2.59 2.11
CA THR A 76 -6.07 3.74 2.12
C THR A 76 -4.71 3.25 1.66
N MET A 77 -4.15 3.92 0.68
CA MET A 77 -2.81 3.61 0.18
C MET A 77 -1.85 4.68 0.62
N LEU A 78 -0.76 4.28 1.27
CA LEU A 78 0.33 5.16 1.67
C LEU A 78 1.55 4.83 0.85
N LEU A 79 2.22 5.85 0.32
CA LEU A 79 3.44 5.65 -0.47
C LEU A 79 4.63 6.16 0.31
N PHE A 80 5.56 5.25 0.59
CA PHE A 80 6.80 5.53 1.33
C PHE A 80 8.00 5.50 0.40
N LYS A 81 8.96 6.36 0.66
CA LYS A 81 10.25 6.35 -0.04
C LYS A 81 11.32 6.81 0.93
N GLY A 82 12.37 6.00 1.08
CA GLY A 82 13.47 6.33 1.99
C GLY A 82 13.02 6.48 3.44
N GLY A 83 12.04 5.70 3.86
CA GLY A 83 11.52 5.74 5.23
C GLY A 83 10.53 6.86 5.50
N GLU A 84 10.19 7.67 4.50
CA GLU A 84 9.29 8.81 4.66
C GLU A 84 7.97 8.59 3.91
N LEU A 85 6.88 9.02 4.53
CA LEU A 85 5.56 9.04 3.87
C LEU A 85 5.54 10.17 2.84
N LYS A 86 5.38 9.82 1.57
CA LYS A 86 5.39 10.78 0.46
C LYS A 86 4.01 11.17 -0.01
N ALA A 87 3.05 10.26 0.02
CA ALA A 87 1.71 10.52 -0.51
C ALA A 87 0.69 9.59 0.11
N THR A 88 -0.56 10.05 0.14
CA THR A 88 -1.70 9.30 0.67
C THR A 88 -2.82 9.33 -0.35
N LYS A 89 -3.46 8.17 -0.59
CA LYS A 89 -4.60 8.08 -1.48
C LYS A 89 -5.69 7.26 -0.78
N VAL A 90 -6.85 7.87 -0.58
CA VAL A 90 -7.97 7.25 0.11
C VAL A 90 -9.03 6.80 -0.90
N GLY A 91 -9.55 5.59 -0.71
CA GLY A 91 -10.64 5.06 -1.53
C GLY A 91 -10.17 4.26 -2.73
N ALA A 92 -11.10 3.49 -3.30
CA ALA A 92 -10.84 2.72 -4.51
C ALA A 92 -10.90 3.63 -5.73
N THR A 93 -10.06 3.35 -6.73
CA THR A 93 -10.04 4.09 -7.98
C THR A 93 -9.53 3.16 -9.08
N THR A 94 -9.34 3.69 -10.29
CA THR A 94 -8.92 2.90 -11.44
C THR A 94 -7.43 2.59 -11.39
N LYS A 95 -7.03 1.54 -12.09
CA LYS A 95 -5.61 1.18 -12.26
C LYS A 95 -4.82 2.36 -12.81
N SER A 96 -5.35 3.03 -13.82
CA SER A 96 -4.71 4.19 -14.45
C SER A 96 -4.43 5.30 -13.44
N ASN A 97 -5.40 5.60 -12.58
CA ASN A 97 -5.23 6.62 -11.55
C ASN A 97 -4.17 6.22 -10.53
N ILE A 98 -4.15 4.95 -10.13
CA ILE A 98 -3.16 4.46 -9.17
C ILE A 98 -1.75 4.52 -9.77
N VAL A 99 -1.58 4.07 -11.00
CA VAL A 99 -0.28 4.10 -11.69
C VAL A 99 0.23 5.54 -11.82
N SER A 100 -0.64 6.47 -12.24
CA SER A 100 -0.26 7.88 -12.35
C SER A 100 0.17 8.46 -11.01
N TRP A 101 -0.60 8.15 -9.96
CA TRP A 101 -0.29 8.60 -8.60
C TRP A 101 1.06 8.06 -8.11
N ILE A 102 1.34 6.80 -8.37
CA ILE A 102 2.64 6.21 -8.02
C ILE A 102 3.76 6.96 -8.76
N LYS A 103 3.63 7.13 -10.07
CA LYS A 103 4.68 7.76 -10.89
C LYS A 103 4.94 9.21 -10.50
N GLU A 104 3.92 9.92 -10.04
CA GLU A 104 4.07 11.31 -9.60
C GLU A 104 4.87 11.43 -8.30
N ASN A 105 4.97 10.34 -7.52
CA ASN A 105 5.48 10.39 -6.15
C ASN A 105 6.72 9.52 -5.93
N ILE A 106 7.21 8.88 -6.94
CA ILE A 106 8.46 8.11 -6.85
C ILE A 106 9.57 8.76 -7.69
#